data_9eaf36f67ba6dd17030d3fe5cba6b45e
#
_entry.id   9eaf36f67ba6dd17030d3fe5cba6b45e
#
_cell.length_a   1.000
_cell.length_b   1.000
_cell.length_c   1.000
_cell.angle_alpha   90.00
_cell.angle_beta   90.00
_cell.angle_gamma   90.00
#
_symmetry.space_group_name_H-M   'P 1'
#
loop_
_entity.id
_entity.type
_entity.pdbx_description
1 polymer ?
#
loop_
_entity_poly.entity_id
_entity_poly.type
_entity_poly.pdbx_seq_one_letter_code
_entity_poly.pdbx_strand_id
1 'polypeptide(L)'
;MERTSVTPLPASMQDDSILIPTGKWKDGLCDCFSVGICHPSLWCAFFCSKISLAQIMTRMSLTWLGEHGQRVATQNTFKVMVLLFASYIVFSISLSIASLDYTTGNAPLFIVLMKTIGSILFFLWSMYSLCRTRQNVRAQYSIPEERCVGCEDLCCAFFCTCCTLSQMARHTGEYETYPGTWCSTTGHPPGTPLTV
;
A
#
# COMPACT_ATOMS: atom_id res chain seq x y z
N MET A 1 40.30 38.18 8.58
CA MET A 1 39.00 37.48 8.83
C MET A 1 37.98 38.09 7.93
N GLU A 2 37.84 37.53 6.75
CA GLU A 2 36.99 38.04 5.67
C GLU A 2 35.64 37.29 5.77
N ARG A 3 34.56 38.02 6.09
CA ARG A 3 33.18 37.48 6.12
C ARG A 3 32.72 37.41 4.66
N THR A 4 32.74 36.22 4.10
CA THR A 4 32.03 35.94 2.85
C THR A 4 30.55 36.13 3.07
N SER A 5 29.99 37.20 2.52
CA SER A 5 28.54 37.45 2.43
C SER A 5 27.93 36.45 1.48
N VAL A 6 27.19 35.48 2.01
CA VAL A 6 26.36 34.56 1.24
C VAL A 6 25.17 35.39 0.69
N THR A 7 25.17 35.62 -0.60
CA THR A 7 24.04 36.26 -1.31
C THR A 7 22.83 35.33 -1.21
N PRO A 8 21.64 35.79 -0.77
CA PRO A 8 20.43 34.98 -0.80
C PRO A 8 20.07 34.64 -2.25
N LEU A 9 19.79 33.38 -2.53
CA LEU A 9 19.25 32.95 -3.83
C LEU A 9 17.96 33.70 -4.14
N PRO A 10 17.70 34.00 -5.43
CA PRO A 10 16.46 34.68 -5.85
C PRO A 10 15.24 33.76 -5.57
N ALA A 11 14.16 34.38 -5.08
CA ALA A 11 12.91 33.76 -4.70
C ALA A 11 12.16 33.00 -5.83
N SER A 12 12.69 33.00 -7.06
CA SER A 12 12.14 32.30 -8.23
C SER A 12 12.60 30.85 -8.37
N MET A 13 13.42 30.33 -7.45
CA MET A 13 13.76 28.92 -7.30
C MET A 13 13.24 28.33 -5.99
N GLN A 14 12.13 28.84 -5.49
CA GLN A 14 11.35 28.11 -4.51
C GLN A 14 10.73 26.95 -5.28
N ASP A 15 11.40 25.81 -5.19
CA ASP A 15 10.90 24.50 -5.56
C ASP A 15 9.46 24.40 -5.04
N ASP A 16 8.49 24.32 -5.96
CA ASP A 16 7.12 23.90 -5.65
C ASP A 16 7.18 22.43 -5.23
N SER A 17 7.89 22.16 -4.15
CA SER A 17 7.86 20.88 -3.46
C SER A 17 6.42 20.67 -3.05
N ILE A 18 5.77 19.74 -3.71
CA ILE A 18 4.39 19.32 -3.50
C ILE A 18 4.23 19.05 -2.01
N LEU A 19 3.66 20.02 -1.29
CA LEU A 19 3.49 19.97 0.15
C LEU A 19 2.37 18.97 0.45
N ILE A 20 2.76 17.72 0.78
CA ILE A 20 1.81 16.75 1.30
C ILE A 20 1.28 17.29 2.64
N PRO A 21 -0.05 17.39 2.83
CA PRO A 21 -0.62 17.92 4.05
C PRO A 21 -0.22 17.04 5.25
N THR A 22 0.30 17.69 6.30
CA THR A 22 0.59 17.06 7.59
C THR A 22 -0.54 17.33 8.58
N GLY A 23 -0.75 16.44 9.55
CA GLY A 23 -1.79 16.57 10.58
C GLY A 23 -3.19 16.15 10.12
N LYS A 24 -3.42 15.90 8.83
CA LYS A 24 -4.69 15.41 8.27
C LYS A 24 -4.49 14.64 6.98
N TRP A 25 -5.45 13.80 6.63
CA TRP A 25 -5.46 13.15 5.32
C TRP A 25 -5.72 14.18 4.20
N LYS A 26 -5.11 13.97 3.04
CA LYS A 26 -5.37 14.79 1.83
C LYS A 26 -6.85 14.72 1.45
N ASP A 27 -7.44 13.53 1.55
CA ASP A 27 -8.85 13.25 1.19
C ASP A 27 -9.54 12.41 2.27
N GLY A 28 -10.86 12.46 2.31
CA GLY A 28 -11.67 11.60 3.16
C GLY A 28 -11.56 10.12 2.78
N LEU A 29 -11.85 9.23 3.72
CA LEU A 29 -11.79 7.76 3.50
C LEU A 29 -12.71 7.31 2.36
N CYS A 30 -13.91 7.89 2.26
CA CYS A 30 -14.90 7.55 1.25
C CYS A 30 -14.77 8.36 -0.04
N ASP A 31 -13.83 9.30 -0.13
CA ASP A 31 -13.59 10.11 -1.34
C ASP A 31 -12.80 9.33 -2.41
N CYS A 32 -13.07 8.01 -2.49
CA CYS A 32 -12.40 7.12 -3.44
C CYS A 32 -12.58 7.57 -4.89
N PHE A 33 -13.68 8.29 -5.18
CA PHE A 33 -14.06 8.73 -6.51
C PHE A 33 -13.68 10.20 -6.81
N SER A 34 -13.06 10.91 -5.88
CA SER A 34 -12.73 12.34 -6.02
C SER A 34 -11.78 12.61 -7.20
N VAL A 35 -10.90 11.67 -7.51
CA VAL A 35 -9.94 11.76 -8.63
C VAL A 35 -10.54 11.21 -9.95
N GLY A 36 -11.80 10.79 -9.93
CA GLY A 36 -12.50 10.19 -11.07
C GLY A 36 -12.59 8.67 -11.01
N ILE A 37 -13.71 8.13 -11.54
CA ILE A 37 -14.02 6.70 -11.53
C ILE A 37 -13.00 5.88 -12.33
N CYS A 38 -12.39 6.47 -13.36
CA CYS A 38 -11.42 5.79 -14.23
C CYS A 38 -9.96 5.93 -13.76
N HIS A 39 -9.71 6.48 -12.56
CA HIS A 39 -8.33 6.71 -12.12
C HIS A 39 -7.61 5.37 -11.81
N PRO A 40 -6.37 5.16 -12.34
CA PRO A 40 -5.64 3.90 -12.17
C PRO A 40 -5.42 3.47 -10.72
N SER A 41 -5.20 4.43 -9.79
CA SER A 41 -4.99 4.11 -8.38
C SER A 41 -6.22 3.48 -7.72
N LEU A 42 -7.43 3.91 -8.11
CA LEU A 42 -8.68 3.35 -7.60
C LEU A 42 -8.83 1.89 -8.04
N TRP A 43 -8.67 1.63 -9.34
CA TRP A 43 -8.78 0.29 -9.90
C TRP A 43 -7.70 -0.65 -9.36
N CYS A 44 -6.47 -0.15 -9.18
CA CYS A 44 -5.40 -0.90 -8.56
C CYS A 44 -5.74 -1.25 -7.09
N ALA A 45 -6.28 -0.31 -6.32
CA ALA A 45 -6.71 -0.56 -4.94
C ALA A 45 -7.87 -1.58 -4.87
N PHE A 46 -8.77 -1.58 -5.85
CA PHE A 46 -9.94 -2.45 -5.89
C PHE A 46 -9.60 -3.87 -6.37
N PHE A 47 -9.00 -4.01 -7.54
CA PHE A 47 -8.71 -5.32 -8.15
C PHE A 47 -7.37 -5.92 -7.74
N CYS A 48 -6.37 -5.08 -7.51
CA CYS A 48 -5.00 -5.46 -7.20
C CYS A 48 -4.54 -4.90 -5.85
N SER A 49 -5.36 -5.03 -4.81
CA SER A 49 -5.11 -4.45 -3.49
C SER A 49 -3.71 -4.75 -2.93
N LYS A 50 -3.16 -5.94 -3.21
CA LYS A 50 -1.81 -6.33 -2.77
C LYS A 50 -0.70 -5.61 -3.53
N ILE A 51 -0.90 -5.33 -4.81
CA ILE A 51 0.02 -4.55 -5.63
C ILE A 51 -0.01 -3.09 -5.17
N SER A 52 -1.20 -2.52 -4.96
CA SER A 52 -1.35 -1.17 -4.43
C SER A 52 -0.68 -1.00 -3.06
N LEU A 53 -0.87 -1.97 -2.15
CA LEU A 53 -0.19 -1.97 -0.86
C LEU A 53 1.33 -2.04 -1.01
N ALA A 54 1.84 -2.91 -1.90
CA ALA A 54 3.26 -3.04 -2.17
C ALA A 54 3.88 -1.74 -2.71
N GLN A 55 3.15 -1.01 -3.58
CA GLN A 55 3.56 0.29 -4.10
C GLN A 55 3.67 1.35 -2.99
N ILE A 56 2.66 1.41 -2.10
CA ILE A 56 2.66 2.33 -0.95
C ILE A 56 3.83 2.01 -0.02
N MET A 57 4.01 0.74 0.37
CA MET A 57 5.12 0.29 1.22
C MET A 57 6.49 0.65 0.63
N THR A 58 6.64 0.49 -0.70
CA THR A 58 7.90 0.81 -1.39
C THR A 58 8.17 2.31 -1.38
N ARG A 59 7.15 3.15 -1.60
CA ARG A 59 7.27 4.61 -1.48
C ARG A 59 7.68 5.05 -0.09
N MET A 60 7.05 4.44 0.93
CA MET A 60 7.29 4.72 2.35
C MET A 60 8.55 4.06 2.90
N SER A 61 9.33 3.35 2.06
CA SER A 61 10.51 2.59 2.48
C SER A 61 10.21 1.62 3.63
N LEU A 62 9.04 0.96 3.60
CA LEU A 62 8.63 -0.04 4.58
C LEU A 62 8.99 -1.45 4.11
N THR A 63 9.10 -2.36 5.05
CA THR A 63 9.25 -3.81 4.80
C THR A 63 7.92 -4.43 4.39
N TRP A 64 7.94 -5.70 3.95
CA TRP A 64 6.74 -6.48 3.61
C TRP A 64 5.76 -6.72 4.78
N LEU A 65 6.18 -6.41 6.02
CA LEU A 65 5.31 -6.37 7.21
C LEU A 65 4.72 -4.98 7.51
N GLY A 66 5.09 -3.95 6.71
CA GLY A 66 4.65 -2.59 6.94
C GLY A 66 5.46 -1.86 8.02
N GLU A 67 6.63 -2.32 8.38
CA GLU A 67 7.48 -1.74 9.41
C GLU A 67 8.70 -1.04 8.80
N HIS A 68 9.25 -0.05 9.50
CA HIS A 68 10.50 0.56 9.10
C HIS A 68 11.63 -0.47 9.18
N GLY A 69 12.43 -0.56 8.13
CA GLY A 69 13.52 -1.53 8.03
C GLY A 69 14.81 -0.93 7.49
N GLN A 70 15.87 -1.74 7.53
CA GLN A 70 17.13 -1.36 6.89
C GLN A 70 16.93 -1.21 5.37
N ARG A 71 17.70 -0.31 4.75
CA ARG A 71 17.60 -0.01 3.30
C ARG A 71 17.61 -1.26 2.41
N VAL A 72 18.40 -2.27 2.75
CA VAL A 72 18.46 -3.53 1.99
C VAL A 72 17.12 -4.30 2.02
N ALA A 73 16.43 -4.31 3.16
CA ALA A 73 15.15 -4.98 3.31
C ALA A 73 14.03 -4.24 2.58
N THR A 74 14.09 -2.91 2.52
CA THR A 74 13.04 -2.07 1.93
C THR A 74 13.16 -1.94 0.40
N GLN A 75 14.37 -2.06 -0.17
CA GLN A 75 14.57 -1.99 -1.62
C GLN A 75 13.82 -3.07 -2.41
N ASN A 76 13.60 -4.23 -1.81
CA ASN A 76 12.97 -5.37 -2.46
C ASN A 76 11.51 -5.60 -2.02
N THR A 77 10.93 -4.70 -1.21
CA THR A 77 9.59 -4.86 -0.66
C THR A 77 8.54 -5.17 -1.73
N PHE A 78 8.53 -4.43 -2.84
CA PHE A 78 7.61 -4.68 -3.95
C PHE A 78 7.74 -6.12 -4.50
N LYS A 79 8.97 -6.56 -4.77
CA LYS A 79 9.24 -7.91 -5.30
C LYS A 79 8.81 -8.99 -4.32
N VAL A 80 9.10 -8.82 -3.03
CA VAL A 80 8.71 -9.75 -1.97
C VAL A 80 7.19 -9.85 -1.85
N MET A 81 6.48 -8.71 -1.86
CA MET A 81 5.02 -8.66 -1.81
C MET A 81 4.37 -9.36 -3.00
N VAL A 82 4.86 -9.09 -4.22
CA VAL A 82 4.38 -9.73 -5.45
C VAL A 82 4.66 -11.24 -5.41
N LEU A 83 5.85 -11.66 -4.96
CA LEU A 83 6.21 -13.07 -4.84
C LEU A 83 5.32 -13.79 -3.81
N LEU A 84 5.08 -13.21 -2.64
CA LEU A 84 4.17 -13.76 -1.62
C LEU A 84 2.74 -13.91 -2.15
N PHE A 85 2.26 -12.90 -2.86
CA PHE A 85 0.93 -12.95 -3.46
C PHE A 85 0.84 -14.02 -4.57
N ALA A 86 1.83 -14.06 -5.47
CA ALA A 86 1.89 -15.07 -6.54
C ALA A 86 1.99 -16.49 -5.97
N SER A 87 2.83 -16.72 -4.96
CA SER A 87 2.96 -18.03 -4.31
C SER A 87 1.67 -18.48 -3.64
N TYR A 88 0.93 -17.56 -3.00
CA TYR A 88 -0.39 -17.85 -2.45
C TYR A 88 -1.40 -18.24 -3.53
N ILE A 89 -1.41 -17.53 -4.67
CA ILE A 89 -2.30 -17.85 -5.81
C ILE A 89 -1.99 -19.25 -6.34
N VAL A 90 -0.70 -19.55 -6.61
CA VAL A 90 -0.28 -20.87 -7.10
C VAL A 90 -0.67 -21.97 -6.11
N PHE A 91 -0.41 -21.78 -4.83
CA PHE A 91 -0.83 -22.69 -3.77
C PHE A 91 -2.34 -22.93 -3.76
N SER A 92 -3.13 -21.86 -3.82
CA SER A 92 -4.60 -21.93 -3.80
C SER A 92 -5.17 -22.64 -5.03
N ILE A 93 -4.61 -22.36 -6.23
CA ILE A 93 -5.00 -23.01 -7.48
C ILE A 93 -4.63 -24.50 -7.44
N SER A 94 -3.41 -24.85 -6.99
CA SER A 94 -2.96 -26.24 -6.91
C SER A 94 -3.87 -27.08 -6.02
N LEU A 95 -4.25 -26.56 -4.84
CA LEU A 95 -5.20 -27.25 -3.96
C LEU A 95 -6.61 -27.32 -4.55
N SER A 96 -7.03 -26.31 -5.33
CA SER A 96 -8.32 -26.33 -6.01
C SER A 96 -8.35 -27.38 -7.13
N ILE A 97 -7.30 -27.50 -7.92
CA ILE A 97 -7.16 -28.56 -8.94
C ILE A 97 -7.14 -29.93 -8.29
N ALA A 98 -6.33 -30.12 -7.24
CA ALA A 98 -6.28 -31.38 -6.50
C ALA A 98 -7.65 -31.78 -5.94
N SER A 99 -8.50 -30.84 -5.58
CA SER A 99 -9.86 -31.12 -5.11
C SER A 99 -10.83 -31.55 -6.24
N LEU A 100 -10.55 -31.21 -7.50
CA LEU A 100 -11.38 -31.59 -8.64
C LEU A 100 -11.23 -33.07 -9.04
N ASP A 101 -10.07 -33.68 -8.75
CA ASP A 101 -9.84 -35.11 -9.05
C ASP A 101 -10.74 -36.04 -8.22
N TYR A 102 -11.34 -35.52 -7.13
CA TYR A 102 -12.27 -36.27 -6.31
C TYR A 102 -13.72 -36.11 -6.83
N THR A 103 -14.03 -36.88 -7.90
CA THR A 103 -15.33 -36.86 -8.60
C THR A 103 -16.53 -37.29 -7.73
N THR A 104 -16.29 -37.80 -6.54
CA THR A 104 -17.32 -38.32 -5.60
C THR A 104 -17.79 -37.29 -4.55
N GLY A 105 -17.46 -36.01 -4.71
CA GLY A 105 -17.99 -34.93 -3.84
C GLY A 105 -17.34 -34.78 -2.47
N ASN A 106 -16.43 -35.68 -2.08
CA ASN A 106 -15.73 -35.64 -0.80
C ASN A 106 -14.24 -35.37 -1.00
N ALA A 107 -13.88 -34.10 -1.14
CA ALA A 107 -12.46 -33.74 -1.08
C ALA A 107 -11.86 -34.20 0.27
N PRO A 108 -10.65 -34.81 0.29
CA PRO A 108 -10.06 -35.26 1.53
C PRO A 108 -9.93 -34.10 2.52
N LEU A 109 -10.30 -34.38 3.76
CA LEU A 109 -10.29 -33.39 4.85
C LEU A 109 -8.98 -32.62 4.92
N PHE A 110 -7.86 -33.26 4.63
CA PHE A 110 -6.54 -32.62 4.60
C PHE A 110 -6.45 -31.48 3.58
N ILE A 111 -6.98 -31.62 2.35
CA ILE A 111 -6.96 -30.56 1.32
C ILE A 111 -7.82 -29.39 1.78
N VAL A 112 -8.99 -29.65 2.33
CA VAL A 112 -9.90 -28.62 2.85
C VAL A 112 -9.24 -27.86 3.99
N LEU A 113 -8.63 -28.56 4.93
CA LEU A 113 -7.90 -27.95 6.06
C LEU A 113 -6.73 -27.10 5.58
N MET A 114 -5.89 -27.61 4.70
CA MET A 114 -4.75 -26.87 4.15
C MET A 114 -5.19 -25.57 3.43
N LYS A 115 -6.24 -25.65 2.63
CA LYS A 115 -6.81 -24.49 1.94
C LYS A 115 -7.35 -23.45 2.94
N THR A 116 -8.09 -23.90 3.94
CA THR A 116 -8.70 -23.03 4.96
C THR A 116 -7.63 -22.35 5.81
N ILE A 117 -6.67 -23.13 6.34
CA ILE A 117 -5.58 -22.60 7.15
C ILE A 117 -4.73 -21.60 6.34
N GLY A 118 -4.35 -21.96 5.10
CA GLY A 118 -3.60 -21.08 4.22
C GLY A 118 -4.32 -19.76 3.93
N SER A 119 -5.64 -19.82 3.71
CA SER A 119 -6.46 -18.61 3.50
C SER A 119 -6.53 -17.73 4.74
N ILE A 120 -6.70 -18.32 5.93
CA ILE A 120 -6.74 -17.59 7.20
C ILE A 120 -5.39 -16.92 7.45
N LEU A 121 -4.29 -17.64 7.31
CA LEU A 121 -2.94 -17.09 7.52
C LEU A 121 -2.65 -15.94 6.55
N PHE A 122 -2.99 -16.10 5.27
CA PHE A 122 -2.82 -15.05 4.27
C PHE A 122 -3.69 -13.83 4.55
N PHE A 123 -4.93 -14.04 5.01
CA PHE A 123 -5.83 -12.96 5.41
C PHE A 123 -5.28 -12.19 6.62
N LEU A 124 -4.86 -12.90 7.68
CA LEU A 124 -4.29 -12.28 8.89
C LEU A 124 -3.03 -11.48 8.57
N TRP A 125 -2.10 -12.06 7.79
CA TRP A 125 -0.92 -11.35 7.33
C TRP A 125 -1.28 -10.09 6.52
N SER A 126 -2.25 -10.20 5.62
CA SER A 126 -2.71 -9.11 4.79
C SER A 126 -3.31 -7.95 5.61
N MET A 127 -4.13 -8.29 6.62
CA MET A 127 -4.72 -7.32 7.54
C MET A 127 -3.63 -6.64 8.39
N TYR A 128 -2.73 -7.44 8.97
CA TYR A 128 -1.62 -6.93 9.77
C TYR A 128 -0.75 -5.94 8.97
N SER A 129 -0.29 -6.34 7.79
CA SER A 129 0.57 -5.50 6.96
C SER A 129 -0.12 -4.21 6.51
N LEU A 130 -1.42 -4.25 6.21
CA LEU A 130 -2.21 -3.06 5.88
C LEU A 130 -2.35 -2.12 7.07
N CYS A 131 -2.72 -2.65 8.25
CA CYS A 131 -2.85 -1.85 9.48
C CYS A 131 -1.52 -1.18 9.84
N ARG A 132 -0.42 -1.94 9.82
CA ARG A 132 0.92 -1.40 10.13
C ARG A 132 1.35 -0.33 9.13
N THR A 133 1.09 -0.52 7.84
CA THR A 133 1.36 0.48 6.82
C THR A 133 0.58 1.76 7.08
N ARG A 134 -0.73 1.67 7.39
CA ARG A 134 -1.56 2.83 7.70
C ARG A 134 -1.06 3.58 8.95
N GLN A 135 -0.70 2.85 10.00
CA GLN A 135 -0.11 3.43 11.22
C GLN A 135 1.19 4.19 10.92
N ASN A 136 2.07 3.62 10.10
CA ASN A 136 3.33 4.28 9.72
C ASN A 136 3.11 5.50 8.82
N VAL A 137 2.16 5.46 7.88
CA VAL A 137 1.76 6.64 7.10
C VAL A 137 1.26 7.75 8.04
N ARG A 138 0.36 7.42 8.97
CA ARG A 138 -0.15 8.39 9.95
C ARG A 138 0.96 8.96 10.84
N ALA A 139 1.84 8.11 11.34
CA ALA A 139 2.97 8.54 12.17
C ALA A 139 3.90 9.49 11.41
N GLN A 140 4.22 9.18 10.14
CA GLN A 140 5.10 10.01 9.32
C GLN A 140 4.50 11.39 9.01
N TYR A 141 3.21 11.45 8.74
CA TYR A 141 2.51 12.71 8.42
C TYR A 141 1.80 13.34 9.64
N SER A 142 2.05 12.82 10.86
CA SER A 142 1.47 13.33 12.13
C SER A 142 -0.06 13.38 12.12
N ILE A 143 -0.72 12.41 11.47
CA ILE A 143 -2.19 12.35 11.36
C ILE A 143 -2.77 11.66 12.60
N PRO A 144 -3.60 12.36 13.43
CA PRO A 144 -4.21 11.77 14.62
C PRO A 144 -5.29 10.73 14.29
N GLU A 145 -5.65 9.89 15.27
CA GLU A 145 -6.86 9.08 15.21
C GLU A 145 -8.07 9.95 15.53
N GLU A 146 -9.08 9.93 14.67
CA GLU A 146 -10.24 10.81 14.81
C GLU A 146 -11.44 10.12 15.46
N ARG A 147 -11.68 8.84 15.14
CA ARG A 147 -12.94 8.16 15.46
C ARG A 147 -12.85 7.10 16.55
N CYS A 148 -11.82 6.28 16.53
CA CYS A 148 -11.70 5.12 17.42
C CYS A 148 -10.24 4.94 17.81
N VAL A 149 -9.85 5.52 18.94
CA VAL A 149 -8.46 5.45 19.41
C VAL A 149 -8.03 4.00 19.60
N GLY A 150 -6.97 3.60 18.91
CA GLY A 150 -6.38 2.26 18.94
C GLY A 150 -7.03 1.21 18.04
N CYS A 151 -8.21 1.45 17.45
CA CYS A 151 -8.88 0.49 16.57
C CYS A 151 -9.23 1.03 15.18
N GLU A 152 -9.05 2.33 14.93
CA GLU A 152 -9.42 2.96 13.65
C GLU A 152 -8.77 2.29 12.45
N ASP A 153 -7.45 2.05 12.52
CA ASP A 153 -6.70 1.45 11.42
C ASP A 153 -7.16 0.02 11.11
N LEU A 154 -7.49 -0.75 12.15
CA LEU A 154 -8.01 -2.11 12.00
C LEU A 154 -9.41 -2.10 11.38
N CYS A 155 -10.30 -1.24 11.89
CA CYS A 155 -11.66 -1.09 11.36
C CYS A 155 -11.64 -0.65 9.89
N CYS A 156 -10.84 0.37 9.55
CA CYS A 156 -10.69 0.84 8.17
C CYS A 156 -10.13 -0.25 7.25
N ALA A 157 -9.12 -1.00 7.72
CA ALA A 157 -8.53 -2.10 6.95
C ALA A 157 -9.53 -3.24 6.72
N PHE A 158 -10.33 -3.58 7.73
CA PHE A 158 -11.27 -4.70 7.66
C PHE A 158 -12.51 -4.38 6.82
N PHE A 159 -13.16 -3.25 7.08
CA PHE A 159 -14.44 -2.90 6.42
C PHE A 159 -14.26 -2.24 5.06
N CYS A 160 -13.20 -1.49 4.85
CA CYS A 160 -12.97 -0.69 3.64
C CYS A 160 -11.52 -0.77 3.15
N THR A 161 -10.99 -1.97 2.91
CA THR A 161 -9.63 -2.17 2.41
C THR A 161 -9.30 -1.32 1.18
N CYS A 162 -10.21 -1.30 0.17
CA CYS A 162 -10.00 -0.54 -1.06
C CYS A 162 -9.99 0.97 -0.83
N CYS A 163 -10.89 1.49 0.03
CA CYS A 163 -10.92 2.91 0.36
C CYS A 163 -9.66 3.32 1.15
N THR A 164 -9.25 2.47 2.09
CA THR A 164 -8.03 2.68 2.89
C THR A 164 -6.78 2.73 2.01
N LEU A 165 -6.65 1.79 1.08
CA LEU A 165 -5.54 1.76 0.13
C LEU A 165 -5.57 2.97 -0.82
N SER A 166 -6.74 3.32 -1.35
CA SER A 166 -6.92 4.47 -2.23
C SER A 166 -6.58 5.79 -1.52
N GLN A 167 -7.03 5.95 -0.26
CA GLN A 167 -6.71 7.11 0.56
C GLN A 167 -5.19 7.23 0.80
N MET A 168 -4.55 6.13 1.24
CA MET A 168 -3.09 6.12 1.44
C MET A 168 -2.33 6.34 0.15
N ALA A 169 -2.77 5.73 -0.97
CA ALA A 169 -2.12 5.91 -2.26
C ALA A 169 -2.12 7.38 -2.69
N ARG A 170 -3.27 8.08 -2.57
CA ARG A 170 -3.40 9.50 -2.91
C ARG A 170 -2.65 10.41 -1.94
N HIS A 171 -2.61 10.04 -0.65
CA HIS A 171 -1.87 10.82 0.34
C HIS A 171 -0.35 10.74 0.15
N THR A 172 0.16 9.55 -0.19
CA THR A 172 1.61 9.30 -0.35
C THR A 172 2.10 9.46 -1.79
N GLY A 173 1.23 9.72 -2.74
CA GLY A 173 1.57 9.84 -4.16
C GLY A 173 0.95 11.07 -4.80
N GLU A 174 1.70 11.70 -5.69
CA GLU A 174 1.26 12.86 -6.44
C GLU A 174 0.66 12.43 -7.78
N TYR A 175 -0.64 12.22 -7.79
CA TYR A 175 -1.39 11.79 -8.98
C TYR A 175 -1.94 12.94 -9.82
N GLU A 176 -1.84 14.18 -9.35
CA GLU A 176 -2.25 15.37 -10.11
C GLU A 176 -1.21 15.71 -11.17
N THR A 177 0.07 15.60 -10.81
CA THR A 177 1.20 15.90 -11.71
C THR A 177 1.68 14.66 -12.46
N TYR A 178 1.70 13.48 -11.81
CA TYR A 178 2.23 12.25 -12.38
C TYR A 178 1.14 11.20 -12.54
N PRO A 179 0.89 10.68 -13.75
CA PRO A 179 -0.15 9.67 -13.98
C PRO A 179 0.16 8.39 -13.19
N GLY A 180 -0.88 7.77 -12.65
CA GLY A 180 -0.76 6.48 -11.98
C GLY A 180 -0.39 5.36 -12.95
N THR A 181 0.54 4.48 -12.57
CA THR A 181 0.94 3.30 -13.37
C THR A 181 0.75 2.02 -12.57
N TRP A 182 0.12 1.01 -13.21
CA TRP A 182 -0.25 -0.23 -12.52
C TRP A 182 0.95 -1.15 -12.22
N CYS A 183 1.89 -1.21 -13.15
CA CYS A 183 3.00 -2.19 -13.11
C CYS A 183 4.32 -1.60 -12.61
N SER A 184 4.34 -0.35 -12.14
CA SER A 184 5.55 0.23 -11.56
C SER A 184 5.69 -0.13 -10.08
N THR A 185 6.91 -0.13 -9.58
CA THR A 185 7.21 -0.45 -8.17
C THR A 185 6.67 0.59 -7.20
N THR A 186 6.46 1.83 -7.66
CA THR A 186 6.02 2.97 -6.86
C THR A 186 4.60 3.45 -7.18
N GLY A 187 3.95 2.92 -8.21
CA GLY A 187 2.66 3.42 -8.71
C GLY A 187 2.76 4.66 -9.60
N HIS A 188 3.97 5.12 -9.89
CA HIS A 188 4.26 6.26 -10.78
C HIS A 188 5.23 5.85 -11.89
N PRO A 189 5.36 6.66 -12.98
CA PRO A 189 6.35 6.43 -14.01
C PRO A 189 7.79 6.39 -13.46
N PRO A 190 8.72 5.71 -14.13
CA PRO A 190 10.12 5.71 -13.75
C PRO A 190 10.70 7.14 -13.74
N GLY A 191 11.48 7.49 -12.72
CA GLY A 191 12.08 8.82 -12.58
C GLY A 191 11.21 9.85 -11.84
N THR A 192 9.98 9.49 -11.44
CA THR A 192 9.18 10.35 -10.56
C THR A 192 9.86 10.51 -9.20
N PRO A 193 10.08 11.75 -8.70
CA PRO A 193 10.63 11.94 -7.37
C PRO A 193 9.70 11.33 -6.32
N LEU A 194 10.26 10.60 -5.37
CA LEU A 194 9.50 10.10 -4.23
C LEU A 194 9.24 11.26 -3.28
N THR A 195 7.99 11.54 -3.00
CA THR A 195 7.53 12.64 -2.12
C THR A 195 7.60 12.29 -0.63
N VAL A 196 8.58 11.47 -0.23
CA VAL A 196 8.71 10.96 1.16
C VAL A 196 10.01 11.45 1.79
#